data_69e7ccb821023a446ba6359b9d5a69e8
#
_entry.id   69e7ccb821023a446ba6359b9d5a69e8
#
_cell.length_a   1.000
_cell.length_b   1.000
_cell.length_c   1.000
_cell.angle_alpha   90.00
_cell.angle_beta   90.00
_cell.angle_gamma   90.00
#
_symmetry.space_group_name_H-M   'P 1'
#
loop_
_entity.id
_entity.type
_entity.pdbx_description
1 polymer ?
#
loop_
_entity_poly.entity_id
_entity_poly.type
_entity_poly.pdbx_seq_one_letter_code
_entity_poly.pdbx_strand_id
1 'polypeptide(L)' 'MEVLKVSSKSNPNSVAGALANAFRERGLVEIQAIGAGALNQAVKAIAIARGYVAPTGKDLICIPAFTD' A
#
# COMPACT_ATOMS: atom_id res chain seq x y z
N MET A 1 13.07 -6.09 -1.69
CA MET A 1 11.74 -5.48 -1.83
C MET A 1 11.30 -4.90 -0.49
N GLU A 2 10.74 -3.72 -0.52
CA GLU A 2 10.19 -3.13 0.69
C GLU A 2 8.89 -3.83 1.09
N VAL A 3 8.75 -4.11 2.40
CA VAL A 3 7.56 -4.75 2.94
C VAL A 3 6.92 -3.80 3.96
N LEU A 4 5.65 -3.51 3.77
CA LEU A 4 4.87 -2.70 4.69
C LEU A 4 3.86 -3.60 5.40
N LYS A 5 3.90 -3.61 6.72
CA LYS A 5 2.95 -4.39 7.53
C LYS A 5 1.82 -3.48 7.95
N VAL A 6 0.59 -3.91 7.69
CA VAL A 6 -0.61 -3.14 7.97
C VAL A 6 -1.48 -3.90 8.96
N SER A 7 -1.98 -3.21 9.97
CA SER A 7 -2.91 -3.76 10.96
C SER A 7 -4.28 -3.09 10.84
N SER A 8 -5.25 -3.65 11.54
CA SER A 8 -6.59 -3.06 11.60
C SER A 8 -6.58 -1.65 12.18
N LYS A 9 -5.54 -1.31 12.96
CA LYS A 9 -5.39 0.00 13.60
C LYS A 9 -4.47 0.94 12.84
N SER A 10 -3.90 0.51 11.73
CA SER A 10 -3.05 1.36 10.91
C SER A 10 -3.86 2.51 10.33
N ASN A 11 -3.25 3.69 10.29
CA ASN A 11 -3.87 4.85 9.65
C ASN A 11 -3.64 4.76 8.14
N PRO A 12 -4.70 4.70 7.32
CA PRO A 12 -4.54 4.53 5.88
C PRO A 12 -3.76 5.67 5.21
N ASN A 13 -3.91 6.90 5.71
CA ASN A 13 -3.18 8.04 5.15
C ASN A 13 -1.68 7.90 5.39
N SER A 14 -1.29 7.48 6.59
CA SER A 14 0.12 7.27 6.92
C SER A 14 0.71 6.12 6.12
N VAL A 15 -0.03 5.03 5.99
CA VAL A 15 0.40 3.88 5.19
C VAL A 15 0.55 4.29 3.72
N ALA A 16 -0.40 5.08 3.22
CA ALA A 16 -0.36 5.56 1.83
C ALA A 16 0.87 6.41 1.56
N GLY A 17 1.27 7.26 2.50
CA GLY A 17 2.50 8.05 2.37
C GLY A 17 3.74 7.17 2.27
N ALA A 18 3.84 6.19 3.16
CA ALA A 18 4.96 5.24 3.14
C ALA A 18 4.97 4.42 1.86
N LEU A 19 3.79 3.97 1.42
CA LEU A 19 3.64 3.21 0.19
C LEU A 19 4.07 4.01 -1.04
N ALA A 20 3.61 5.26 -1.14
CA ALA A 20 3.96 6.11 -2.27
C ALA A 20 5.47 6.37 -2.33
N ASN A 21 6.11 6.63 -1.18
CA ASN A 21 7.55 6.85 -1.13
C ASN A 21 8.33 5.60 -1.56
N ALA A 22 7.97 4.44 -1.03
CA ALA A 22 8.62 3.18 -1.39
C ALA A 22 8.43 2.86 -2.87
N PHE A 23 7.23 3.10 -3.39
CA PHE A 23 6.93 2.87 -4.81
C PHE A 23 7.75 3.78 -5.73
N ARG A 24 7.90 5.05 -5.37
CA ARG A 24 8.71 5.99 -6.15
C ARG A 24 10.17 5.56 -6.21
N GLU A 25 10.69 5.02 -5.11
CA GLU A 25 12.09 4.60 -5.05
C GLU A 25 12.34 3.27 -5.75
N ARG A 26 11.41 2.30 -5.60
CA ARG A 26 11.67 0.92 -6.00
C ARG A 26 10.77 0.41 -7.12
N GLY A 27 9.63 1.05 -7.34
CA GLY A 27 8.66 0.61 -8.35
C GLY A 27 7.84 -0.61 -7.95
N LEU A 28 8.12 -1.22 -6.79
CA LEU A 28 7.45 -2.43 -6.32
C LEU A 28 7.49 -2.47 -4.80
N VAL A 29 6.34 -2.72 -4.18
CA VAL A 29 6.22 -2.80 -2.72
C VAL A 29 5.30 -3.96 -2.37
N GLU A 30 5.63 -4.69 -1.33
CA GLU A 30 4.74 -5.72 -0.78
C GLU A 30 4.01 -5.17 0.44
N ILE A 31 2.71 -5.39 0.52
CA ILE A 31 1.91 -5.05 1.68
C ILE A 31 1.42 -6.35 2.31
N GLN A 32 1.67 -6.51 3.60
CA GLN A 32 1.22 -7.67 4.34
C GLN A 32 0.12 -7.27 5.32
N ALA A 33 -1.00 -7.98 5.24
CA ALA A 33 -2.16 -7.73 6.10
C ALA A 33 -2.76 -9.06 6.53
N ILE A 34 -3.05 -9.19 7.82
CA ILE A 34 -3.69 -10.38 8.38
C ILE A 34 -5.04 -9.96 8.95
N GLY A 35 -6.10 -10.57 8.44
CA GLY A 35 -7.46 -10.32 8.88
C GLY A 35 -8.16 -9.22 8.09
N ALA A 36 -9.49 -9.21 8.20
CA ALA A 36 -10.34 -8.34 7.41
C ALA A 36 -10.10 -6.85 7.70
N GLY A 37 -9.89 -6.50 8.96
CA GLY A 37 -9.64 -5.11 9.33
C GLY A 37 -8.35 -4.57 8.75
N ALA A 38 -7.29 -5.36 8.79
CA ALA A 38 -6.01 -4.99 8.20
C ALA A 38 -6.12 -4.85 6.69
N LEU A 39 -6.81 -5.80 6.05
CA LEU A 39 -7.04 -5.76 4.60
C LEU A 39 -7.81 -4.49 4.21
N ASN A 40 -8.83 -4.14 4.97
CA ASN A 40 -9.60 -2.93 4.73
C ASN A 40 -8.72 -1.67 4.75
N GLN A 41 -7.83 -1.57 5.74
CA GLN A 41 -6.92 -0.43 5.85
C GLN A 41 -5.89 -0.43 4.71
N ALA A 42 -5.41 -1.61 4.32
CA ALA A 42 -4.46 -1.73 3.21
C ALA A 42 -5.07 -1.27 1.89
N VAL A 43 -6.30 -1.69 1.59
CA VAL A 43 -6.98 -1.30 0.35
C VAL A 43 -7.22 0.21 0.31
N LYS A 44 -7.64 0.79 1.42
CA LYS A 44 -7.81 2.25 1.52
C LYS A 44 -6.48 2.97 1.27
N ALA A 45 -5.40 2.47 1.86
CA ALA A 45 -4.07 3.06 1.69
C ALA A 45 -3.62 3.01 0.22
N ILE A 46 -3.86 1.90 -0.46
CA ILE A 46 -3.55 1.77 -1.87
C ILE A 46 -4.33 2.79 -2.70
N ALA A 47 -5.62 2.94 -2.43
CA ALA A 47 -6.44 3.91 -3.14
C ALA A 47 -5.94 5.35 -2.97
N ILE A 48 -5.54 5.70 -1.74
CA ILE A 48 -4.98 7.02 -1.45
C ILE A 48 -3.63 7.20 -2.14
N ALA A 49 -2.76 6.19 -2.07
CA ALA A 49 -1.43 6.25 -2.65
C ALA A 49 -1.48 6.42 -4.17
N ARG A 50 -2.47 5.87 -4.84
CA ARG A 50 -2.67 6.08 -6.27
C ARG A 50 -2.76 7.56 -6.61
N GLY A 51 -3.47 8.32 -5.79
CA GLY A 51 -3.58 9.77 -5.98
C GLY A 51 -2.26 10.50 -5.79
N TYR A 52 -1.37 9.99 -4.93
CA TYR A 52 -0.06 10.60 -4.71
C TYR A 52 0.89 10.38 -5.88
N VAL A 53 0.82 9.23 -6.54
CA VAL A 53 1.78 8.89 -7.61
C VAL A 53 1.28 9.27 -9.00
N ALA A 54 -0.03 9.44 -9.18
CA ALA A 54 -0.63 9.77 -10.47
C ALA A 54 -0.03 11.03 -11.12
N PRO A 55 0.21 12.12 -10.36
CA PRO A 55 0.80 13.32 -10.98
C PRO A 55 2.19 13.10 -11.57
N THR A 56 2.88 12.03 -11.20
CA THR A 56 4.19 11.69 -11.77
C THR A 56 4.08 10.84 -13.04
N GLY A 57 2.86 10.58 -13.51
CA GLY A 57 2.63 9.77 -14.70
C GLY A 57 2.66 8.27 -14.44
N LYS A 58 2.57 7.85 -13.18
CA LYS A 58 2.60 6.43 -12.81
C LYS A 58 1.22 5.95 -12.39
N ASP A 59 0.92 4.69 -12.71
CA ASP A 59 -0.28 4.02 -12.27
C ASP A 59 0.10 2.92 -11.28
N LEU A 60 -0.40 3.04 -10.07
CA LEU A 60 -0.14 2.07 -9.01
C LEU A 60 -1.27 1.06 -9.00
N ILE A 61 -0.92 -0.19 -9.21
CA ILE A 61 -1.87 -1.32 -9.17
C ILE A 61 -1.43 -2.31 -8.10
N CYS A 62 -2.32 -3.21 -7.72
CA CYS A 62 -1.97 -4.26 -6.78
C CYS A 62 -2.44 -5.63 -7.30
N ILE A 63 -1.71 -6.65 -6.88
CA ILE A 63 -2.02 -8.05 -7.19
C ILE A 63 -2.19 -8.75 -5.83
N PRO A 64 -3.42 -9.06 -5.41
CA PRO A 64 -3.63 -9.78 -4.16
C PRO A 64 -3.16 -11.23 -4.29
N ALA A 65 -2.56 -11.71 -3.20
CA ALA A 65 -2.12 -13.10 -3.11
C ALA A 65 -2.10 -13.52 -1.64
N PHE A 66 -2.20 -14.81 -1.42
CA PHE A 66 -1.97 -15.36 -0.08
C PHE A 66 -0.50 -15.67 0.10
N THR A 67 0.00 -15.44 1.30
CA THR A 67 1.33 -15.89 1.70
C THR A 67 1.21 -16.90 2.82
N ASP A 68 2.04 -17.88 2.80
CA ASP A 68 2.04 -18.94 3.83
C ASP A 68 2.85 -18.50 5.06
#